data_a22f4e638b4e5053effc647572116ed8
#
_entry.id   a22f4e638b4e5053effc647572116ed8
#
_cell.length_a   1.000
_cell.length_b   1.000
_cell.length_c   1.000
_cell.angle_alpha   90.00
_cell.angle_beta   90.00
_cell.angle_gamma   90.00
#
_symmetry.space_group_name_H-M   'P 1'
#
loop_
_entity.id
_entity.type
_entity.pdbx_description
1 polymer ?
#
loop_
_entity_poly.entity_id
_entity_poly.type
_entity_poly.pdbx_seq_one_letter_code
_entity_poly.pdbx_strand_id
1 'polypeptide(L)'
;HDKNTATAFADTVRDLPRTPGRRTSVSSALEIGSLLIEASEKDIVATRKVIDVSGDGPNNDGNPMMETHDRIVAQGIIVNGLPIMDDNANGYYPDLDRYYAGCVVGGRGAFVVVVRKYADYAAGMRHKLILEISQNESLIKEASTAKKPLLTKIAAGPAAGPAAQPEVLRPTNGYPGGCDIQNGFGGFRRF
;
A
#
# COMPACT_ATOMS: atom_id res chain seq x y z
N HIS A 1 20.30 0.92 12.72
CA HIS A 1 19.93 1.10 11.32
C HIS A 1 20.53 2.41 10.83
N ASP A 2 21.33 2.36 9.77
CA ASP A 2 22.04 3.48 9.18
C ASP A 2 21.86 3.48 7.65
N LYS A 3 22.44 4.48 6.97
CA LYS A 3 22.39 4.58 5.51
C LYS A 3 23.01 3.38 4.81
N ASN A 4 24.04 2.76 5.38
CA ASN A 4 24.73 1.65 4.76
C ASN A 4 23.86 0.38 4.77
N THR A 5 23.19 0.10 5.88
CA THR A 5 22.26 -1.04 5.98
C THR A 5 21.05 -0.85 5.06
N ALA A 6 20.54 0.36 4.90
CA ALA A 6 19.46 0.67 3.96
C ALA A 6 19.91 0.50 2.50
N THR A 7 21.14 0.92 2.17
CA THR A 7 21.69 0.74 0.83
C THR A 7 21.91 -0.74 0.52
N ALA A 8 22.49 -1.51 1.43
CA ALA A 8 22.68 -2.94 1.26
C ALA A 8 21.36 -3.70 1.04
N PHE A 9 20.30 -3.31 1.78
CA PHE A 9 18.95 -3.85 1.56
C PHE A 9 18.41 -3.50 0.17
N ALA A 10 18.57 -2.25 -0.27
CA ALA A 10 18.11 -1.81 -1.59
C ALA A 10 18.85 -2.54 -2.72
N ASP A 11 20.15 -2.79 -2.57
CA ASP A 11 20.95 -3.57 -3.51
C ASP A 11 20.46 -5.03 -3.55
N THR A 12 20.22 -5.64 -2.40
CA THR A 12 19.63 -7.00 -2.34
C THR A 12 18.32 -7.08 -3.09
N VAL A 13 17.40 -6.12 -2.87
CA VAL A 13 16.09 -6.09 -3.56
C VAL A 13 16.26 -5.89 -5.08
N ARG A 14 17.22 -5.06 -5.50
CA ARG A 14 17.51 -4.83 -6.93
C ARG A 14 17.97 -6.11 -7.63
N ASP A 15 18.77 -6.91 -6.96
CA ASP A 15 19.42 -8.10 -7.50
C ASP A 15 18.54 -9.36 -7.41
N LEU A 16 17.35 -9.27 -6.81
CA LEU A 16 16.39 -10.38 -6.78
C LEU A 16 15.97 -10.80 -8.18
N PRO A 17 15.90 -12.11 -8.47
CA PRO A 17 15.43 -12.60 -9.75
C PRO A 17 13.99 -12.15 -10.00
N ARG A 18 13.71 -11.65 -11.20
CA ARG A 18 12.38 -11.21 -11.62
C ARG A 18 11.76 -12.28 -12.50
N THR A 19 10.63 -12.82 -12.05
CA THR A 19 9.83 -13.72 -12.87
C THR A 19 8.67 -12.91 -13.47
N PRO A 20 8.65 -12.67 -14.79
CA PRO A 20 7.55 -11.95 -15.42
C PRO A 20 6.26 -12.76 -15.28
N GLY A 21 5.23 -12.15 -14.73
CA GLY A 21 3.87 -12.68 -14.64
C GLY A 21 2.95 -11.96 -15.62
N ARG A 22 1.84 -12.64 -16.00
CA ARG A 22 0.79 -12.04 -16.84
C ARG A 22 -0.44 -11.63 -16.03
N ARG A 23 -0.47 -11.98 -14.75
CA ARG A 23 -1.60 -11.77 -13.85
C ARG A 23 -1.14 -11.13 -12.56
N THR A 24 -2.07 -10.46 -11.91
CA THR A 24 -1.85 -9.79 -10.62
C THR A 24 -2.68 -10.49 -9.56
N SER A 25 -2.03 -11.06 -8.55
CA SER A 25 -2.69 -11.66 -7.40
C SER A 25 -2.44 -10.81 -6.15
N VAL A 26 -3.27 -9.79 -5.96
CA VAL A 26 -3.24 -8.97 -4.75
C VAL A 26 -3.67 -9.80 -3.55
N SER A 27 -4.66 -10.65 -3.72
CA SER A 27 -5.14 -11.55 -2.66
C SER A 27 -4.03 -12.46 -2.14
N SER A 28 -3.26 -13.11 -3.02
CA SER A 28 -2.14 -13.95 -2.59
C SER A 28 -1.03 -13.15 -1.91
N ALA A 29 -0.77 -11.91 -2.35
CA ALA A 29 0.20 -11.04 -1.69
C ALA A 29 -0.24 -10.70 -0.26
N LEU A 30 -1.52 -10.41 -0.04
CA LEU A 30 -2.09 -10.19 1.30
C LEU A 30 -1.99 -11.44 2.18
N GLU A 31 -2.28 -12.62 1.64
CA GLU A 31 -2.18 -13.88 2.37
C GLU A 31 -0.75 -14.17 2.82
N ILE A 32 0.21 -14.02 1.91
CA ILE A 32 1.64 -14.19 2.22
C ILE A 32 2.07 -13.16 3.27
N GLY A 33 1.68 -11.89 3.11
CA GLY A 33 1.97 -10.84 4.07
C GLY A 33 1.44 -11.15 5.48
N SER A 34 0.21 -11.66 5.57
CA SER A 34 -0.39 -12.09 6.83
C SER A 34 0.38 -13.24 7.48
N LEU A 35 0.76 -14.25 6.71
CA LEU A 35 1.56 -15.38 7.21
C LEU A 35 2.94 -14.94 7.71
N LEU A 36 3.58 -13.99 7.03
CA LEU A 36 4.86 -13.43 7.46
C LEU A 36 4.74 -12.64 8.75
N ILE A 37 3.66 -11.87 8.91
CA ILE A 37 3.36 -11.16 10.16
C ILE A 37 3.16 -12.17 11.28
N GLU A 38 2.31 -13.18 11.09
CA GLU A 38 2.06 -14.25 12.08
C GLU A 38 3.36 -14.96 12.49
N ALA A 39 4.19 -15.31 11.51
CA ALA A 39 5.48 -15.94 11.79
C ALA A 39 6.41 -15.06 12.63
N SER A 40 6.38 -13.74 12.41
CA SER A 40 7.21 -12.77 13.14
C SER A 40 6.74 -12.49 14.57
N GLU A 41 5.47 -12.77 14.89
CA GLU A 41 4.90 -12.56 16.24
C GLU A 41 5.55 -13.42 17.32
N LYS A 42 6.25 -14.46 16.95
CA LYS A 42 7.02 -15.29 17.88
C LYS A 42 8.20 -14.54 18.49
N ASP A 43 8.76 -13.59 17.74
CA ASP A 43 9.98 -12.87 18.08
C ASP A 43 9.76 -11.37 18.30
N ILE A 44 8.63 -10.83 17.81
CA ILE A 44 8.36 -9.39 17.80
C ILE A 44 6.96 -9.12 18.36
N VAL A 45 6.90 -8.35 19.45
CA VAL A 45 5.63 -7.81 19.95
C VAL A 45 5.32 -6.51 19.21
N ALA A 46 4.44 -6.57 18.22
CA ALA A 46 4.03 -5.42 17.43
C ALA A 46 2.70 -4.85 17.95
N THR A 47 2.65 -3.56 18.18
CA THR A 47 1.40 -2.83 18.53
C THR A 47 0.54 -2.53 17.30
N ARG A 48 1.12 -2.59 16.11
CA ARG A 48 0.46 -2.32 14.83
C ARG A 48 1.02 -3.24 13.75
N LYS A 49 0.14 -3.85 12.99
CA LYS A 49 0.45 -4.74 11.88
C LYS A 49 -0.03 -4.10 10.59
N VAL A 50 0.85 -3.94 9.63
CA VAL A 50 0.54 -3.26 8.36
C VAL A 50 1.08 -4.06 7.19
N ILE A 51 0.27 -4.19 6.16
CA ILE A 51 0.67 -4.67 4.83
C ILE A 51 0.55 -3.51 3.86
N ASP A 52 1.63 -3.22 3.16
CA ASP A 52 1.68 -2.22 2.10
C ASP A 52 1.64 -2.89 0.74
N VAL A 53 0.61 -2.57 -0.06
CA VAL A 53 0.42 -3.11 -1.40
C VAL A 53 0.67 -2.04 -2.44
N SER A 54 1.59 -2.30 -3.36
CA SER A 54 1.82 -1.47 -4.56
C SER A 54 1.58 -2.31 -5.79
N GLY A 55 0.89 -1.78 -6.78
CA GLY A 55 0.65 -2.47 -8.05
C GLY A 55 0.02 -1.58 -9.10
N ASP A 56 0.06 -2.05 -10.34
CA ASP A 56 -0.44 -1.38 -11.53
C ASP A 56 -1.68 -2.07 -12.14
N GLY A 57 -2.27 -3.01 -11.40
CA GLY A 57 -3.47 -3.74 -11.82
C GLY A 57 -4.35 -4.21 -10.65
N PRO A 58 -5.61 -4.55 -10.97
CA PRO A 58 -6.53 -5.16 -10.02
C PRO A 58 -6.19 -6.62 -9.76
N ASN A 59 -6.79 -7.22 -8.72
CA ASN A 59 -6.71 -8.66 -8.49
C ASN A 59 -7.42 -9.41 -9.62
N ASN A 60 -6.68 -10.16 -10.41
CA ASN A 60 -7.21 -10.99 -11.52
C ASN A 60 -6.71 -12.43 -11.48
N ASP A 61 -6.11 -12.83 -10.35
CA ASP A 61 -5.65 -14.18 -10.06
C ASP A 61 -5.69 -14.44 -8.55
N GLY A 62 -5.66 -15.71 -8.15
CA GLY A 62 -5.72 -16.11 -6.75
C GLY A 62 -7.14 -16.18 -6.19
N ASN A 63 -7.26 -16.03 -4.87
CA ASN A 63 -8.53 -16.11 -4.15
C ASN A 63 -9.40 -14.86 -4.36
N PRO A 64 -10.73 -14.95 -4.11
CA PRO A 64 -11.61 -13.80 -4.15
C PRO A 64 -11.09 -12.66 -3.28
N MET A 65 -11.05 -11.44 -3.87
CA MET A 65 -10.39 -10.29 -3.24
C MET A 65 -11.08 -9.88 -1.94
N MET A 66 -12.42 -9.76 -1.94
CA MET A 66 -13.17 -9.32 -0.77
C MET A 66 -13.10 -10.30 0.39
N GLU A 67 -13.19 -11.60 0.09
CA GLU A 67 -13.08 -12.63 1.12
C GLU A 67 -11.70 -12.59 1.80
N THR A 68 -10.65 -12.44 0.99
CA THR A 68 -9.28 -12.31 1.50
C THR A 68 -9.10 -11.01 2.29
N HIS A 69 -9.56 -9.88 1.76
CA HIS A 69 -9.53 -8.58 2.42
C HIS A 69 -10.19 -8.64 3.80
N ASP A 70 -11.44 -9.11 3.88
CA ASP A 70 -12.20 -9.14 5.12
C ASP A 70 -11.55 -10.03 6.17
N ARG A 71 -11.03 -11.18 5.76
CA ARG A 71 -10.28 -12.08 6.64
C ARG A 71 -9.02 -11.44 7.20
N ILE A 72 -8.23 -10.74 6.39
CA ILE A 72 -7.00 -10.07 6.80
C ILE A 72 -7.30 -8.89 7.75
N VAL A 73 -8.29 -8.08 7.42
CA VAL A 73 -8.71 -6.94 8.26
C VAL A 73 -9.28 -7.43 9.61
N ALA A 74 -10.03 -8.55 9.61
CA ALA A 74 -10.55 -9.16 10.84
C ALA A 74 -9.44 -9.64 11.80
N GLN A 75 -8.22 -9.91 11.29
CA GLN A 75 -7.03 -10.21 12.11
C GLN A 75 -6.40 -8.95 12.73
N GLY A 76 -6.98 -7.77 12.53
CA GLY A 76 -6.44 -6.48 13.00
C GLY A 76 -5.27 -5.96 12.17
N ILE A 77 -5.04 -6.53 10.99
CA ILE A 77 -4.01 -6.08 10.06
C ILE A 77 -4.56 -4.90 9.25
N ILE A 78 -3.78 -3.84 9.16
CA ILE A 78 -4.08 -2.68 8.32
C ILE A 78 -3.48 -2.92 6.94
N VAL A 79 -4.26 -2.69 5.89
CA VAL A 79 -3.78 -2.76 4.51
C VAL A 79 -3.79 -1.36 3.91
N ASN A 80 -2.62 -0.84 3.54
CA ASN A 80 -2.48 0.40 2.79
C ASN A 80 -2.18 0.11 1.32
N GLY A 81 -2.54 1.03 0.43
CA GLY A 81 -2.40 0.87 -1.01
C GLY A 81 -1.59 1.97 -1.68
N LEU A 82 -0.89 1.58 -2.76
CA LEU A 82 -0.22 2.50 -3.67
C LEU A 82 -0.46 2.02 -5.11
N PRO A 83 -1.64 2.32 -5.69
CA PRO A 83 -1.91 2.03 -7.09
C PRO A 83 -1.08 2.93 -8.01
N ILE A 84 -0.54 2.33 -9.06
CA ILE A 84 0.22 3.00 -10.11
C ILE A 84 -0.68 3.11 -11.34
N MET A 85 -1.12 4.35 -11.64
CA MET A 85 -2.10 4.67 -12.67
C MET A 85 -1.41 5.11 -13.98
N ASP A 86 -0.37 4.39 -14.43
CA ASP A 86 0.34 4.79 -15.66
C ASP A 86 -0.44 4.34 -16.89
N ASP A 87 -1.05 5.31 -17.58
CA ASP A 87 -1.84 5.11 -18.81
C ASP A 87 -0.99 4.67 -20.02
N ASN A 88 0.33 4.74 -19.94
CA ASN A 88 1.25 4.17 -20.92
C ASN A 88 1.59 2.71 -20.65
N ALA A 89 1.16 2.17 -19.50
CA ALA A 89 1.40 0.76 -19.16
C ALA A 89 0.47 -0.18 -19.93
N ASN A 90 0.99 -1.33 -20.35
CA ASN A 90 0.18 -2.40 -20.91
C ASN A 90 -0.80 -2.91 -19.84
N GLY A 91 -2.09 -2.78 -20.09
CA GLY A 91 -3.13 -3.24 -19.16
C GLY A 91 -3.65 -2.13 -18.23
N TYR A 92 -3.53 -0.87 -18.64
CA TYR A 92 -4.09 0.26 -17.90
C TYR A 92 -5.52 0.02 -17.41
N TYR A 93 -5.72 0.24 -16.10
CA TYR A 93 -7.03 0.15 -15.45
C TYR A 93 -7.43 1.54 -14.95
N PRO A 94 -8.40 2.22 -15.59
CA PRO A 94 -8.68 3.65 -15.37
C PRO A 94 -9.15 3.98 -13.96
N ASP A 95 -9.81 3.06 -13.26
CA ASP A 95 -10.35 3.24 -11.91
C ASP A 95 -9.57 2.44 -10.85
N LEU A 96 -8.27 2.18 -11.07
CA LEU A 96 -7.48 1.39 -10.16
C LEU A 96 -7.38 2.02 -8.75
N ASP A 97 -7.35 3.33 -8.67
CA ASP A 97 -7.39 4.09 -7.42
C ASP A 97 -8.65 3.79 -6.60
N ARG A 98 -9.81 3.79 -7.26
CA ARG A 98 -11.10 3.44 -6.65
C ARG A 98 -11.20 1.96 -6.32
N TYR A 99 -10.66 1.10 -7.18
CA TYR A 99 -10.56 -0.32 -6.90
C TYR A 99 -9.74 -0.58 -5.62
N TYR A 100 -8.57 0.06 -5.50
CA TYR A 100 -7.77 -0.04 -4.28
C TYR A 100 -8.51 0.47 -3.05
N ALA A 101 -9.20 1.62 -3.16
CA ALA A 101 -9.97 2.19 -2.06
C ALA A 101 -11.16 1.32 -1.63
N GLY A 102 -11.79 0.60 -2.56
CA GLY A 102 -12.99 -0.19 -2.29
C GLY A 102 -12.77 -1.68 -2.06
N CYS A 103 -11.63 -2.23 -2.50
CA CYS A 103 -11.40 -3.66 -2.50
C CYS A 103 -10.10 -4.10 -1.81
N VAL A 104 -9.07 -3.25 -1.80
CA VAL A 104 -7.74 -3.67 -1.35
C VAL A 104 -7.42 -3.14 0.04
N VAL A 105 -7.64 -1.85 0.29
CA VAL A 105 -7.25 -1.21 1.54
C VAL A 105 -8.31 -1.36 2.61
N GLY A 106 -7.86 -1.60 3.84
CA GLY A 106 -8.78 -1.78 4.96
C GLY A 106 -8.09 -1.73 6.31
N GLY A 107 -8.90 -1.69 7.36
CA GLY A 107 -8.43 -1.55 8.73
C GLY A 107 -8.39 -0.10 9.21
N ARG A 108 -8.16 0.08 10.52
CA ARG A 108 -8.23 1.39 11.16
C ARG A 108 -7.12 2.31 10.67
N GLY A 109 -7.48 3.41 10.03
CA GLY A 109 -6.54 4.41 9.54
C GLY A 109 -5.91 4.06 8.18
N ALA A 110 -6.38 3.01 7.51
CA ALA A 110 -5.92 2.64 6.17
C ALA A 110 -6.08 3.78 5.16
N PHE A 111 -5.23 3.81 4.16
CA PHE A 111 -5.25 4.84 3.12
C PHE A 111 -4.63 4.33 1.81
N VAL A 112 -4.95 5.05 0.73
CA VAL A 112 -4.36 4.88 -0.60
C VAL A 112 -3.56 6.12 -0.96
N VAL A 113 -2.35 5.94 -1.48
CA VAL A 113 -1.57 7.01 -2.12
C VAL A 113 -1.53 6.73 -3.61
N VAL A 114 -2.14 7.60 -4.41
CA VAL A 114 -2.25 7.40 -5.85
C VAL A 114 -0.99 7.90 -6.56
N VAL A 115 -0.36 7.05 -7.36
CA VAL A 115 0.77 7.39 -8.24
C VAL A 115 0.29 7.37 -9.68
N ARG A 116 0.36 8.52 -10.37
CA ARG A 116 -0.18 8.64 -11.74
C ARG A 116 0.83 8.30 -12.84
N LYS A 117 2.12 8.26 -12.52
CA LYS A 117 3.20 7.87 -13.45
C LYS A 117 4.28 7.13 -12.71
N TYR A 118 4.91 6.16 -13.35
CA TYR A 118 6.05 5.45 -12.76
C TYR A 118 7.18 6.40 -12.32
N ALA A 119 7.38 7.52 -13.02
CA ALA A 119 8.36 8.54 -12.63
C ALA A 119 8.10 9.12 -11.22
N ASP A 120 6.85 9.14 -10.76
CA ASP A 120 6.43 9.69 -9.47
C ASP A 120 6.41 8.63 -8.35
N TYR A 121 6.75 7.38 -8.66
CA TYR A 121 6.67 6.26 -7.72
C TYR A 121 7.49 6.51 -6.44
N ALA A 122 8.73 6.97 -6.58
CA ALA A 122 9.60 7.25 -5.45
C ALA A 122 9.05 8.36 -4.53
N ALA A 123 8.43 9.39 -5.13
CA ALA A 123 7.78 10.46 -4.38
C ALA A 123 6.51 9.95 -3.66
N GLY A 124 5.69 9.15 -4.34
CA GLY A 124 4.51 8.50 -3.77
C GLY A 124 4.86 7.58 -2.59
N MET A 125 5.87 6.73 -2.75
CA MET A 125 6.35 5.84 -1.70
C MET A 125 6.86 6.62 -0.49
N ARG A 126 7.64 7.68 -0.72
CA ARG A 126 8.12 8.55 0.35
C ARG A 126 6.95 9.21 1.10
N HIS A 127 5.96 9.72 0.38
CA HIS A 127 4.78 10.33 0.98
C HIS A 127 3.99 9.32 1.82
N LYS A 128 3.80 8.11 1.29
CA LYS A 128 3.16 7.00 1.98
C LYS A 128 3.84 6.68 3.32
N LEU A 129 5.16 6.52 3.30
CA LEU A 129 5.95 6.25 4.52
C LEU A 129 5.84 7.38 5.55
N ILE A 130 5.81 8.65 5.12
CA ILE A 130 5.62 9.79 6.03
C ILE A 130 4.25 9.72 6.69
N LEU A 131 3.18 9.45 5.94
CA LEU A 131 1.84 9.31 6.49
C LEU A 131 1.76 8.18 7.52
N GLU A 132 2.42 7.08 7.23
CA GLU A 132 2.44 5.90 8.10
C GLU A 132 3.13 6.17 9.44
N ILE A 133 4.28 6.83 9.40
CA ILE A 133 5.03 7.24 10.60
C ILE A 133 4.24 8.28 11.40
N SER A 134 3.63 9.27 10.72
CA SER A 134 2.86 10.33 11.38
C SER A 134 1.60 9.82 12.07
N GLN A 135 0.94 8.81 11.50
CA GLN A 135 -0.20 8.16 12.15
C GLN A 135 0.22 7.40 13.43
N ASN A 136 1.41 6.82 13.41
CA ASN A 136 1.96 6.15 14.59
C ASN A 136 2.25 7.13 15.72
N GLU A 137 2.75 8.33 15.42
CA GLU A 137 2.97 9.40 16.41
C GLU A 137 1.66 9.91 17.02
N SER A 138 0.58 10.03 16.26
CA SER A 138 -0.72 10.45 16.79
C SER A 138 -1.32 9.42 17.76
N LEU A 139 -1.18 8.13 17.45
CA LEU A 139 -1.61 7.05 18.35
C LEU A 139 -0.75 6.99 19.64
N ILE A 140 0.55 7.26 19.53
CA ILE A 140 1.45 7.34 20.68
C ILE A 140 1.11 8.56 21.56
N LYS A 141 0.71 9.70 20.96
CA LYS A 141 0.28 10.89 21.69
C LYS A 141 -1.04 10.67 22.43
N GLU A 142 -1.98 9.96 21.86
CA GLU A 142 -3.23 9.59 22.55
C GLU A 142 -2.97 8.63 23.74
N ALA A 143 -1.98 7.74 23.63
CA ALA A 143 -1.58 6.85 24.72
C ALA A 143 -0.68 7.53 25.77
N SER A 144 -0.04 8.65 25.42
CA SER A 144 0.93 9.37 26.24
C SER A 144 0.43 10.77 26.67
N THR A 145 -0.73 10.84 27.32
CA THR A 145 -1.12 12.06 28.07
C THR A 145 -0.29 12.28 29.34
N ALA A 146 0.86 11.62 29.46
CA ALA A 146 1.82 11.80 30.56
C ALA A 146 3.24 11.93 30.01
N LYS A 147 3.67 13.18 29.86
CA LYS A 147 5.04 13.71 29.66
C LYS A 147 5.38 14.23 28.24
N LYS A 148 5.73 15.50 28.27
CA LYS A 148 6.13 16.44 27.22
C LYS A 148 7.19 15.89 26.23
N PRO A 149 7.01 16.02 24.89
CA PRO A 149 8.01 15.59 23.92
C PRO A 149 9.01 16.70 23.57
N LEU A 150 10.26 16.28 23.42
CA LEU A 150 11.33 17.08 22.82
C LEU A 150 11.30 16.82 21.29
N LEU A 151 10.76 17.76 20.53
CA LEU A 151 10.73 17.72 19.08
C LEU A 151 12.04 18.23 18.48
N THR A 152 12.87 17.36 17.94
CA THR A 152 13.98 17.74 17.08
C THR A 152 13.45 17.94 15.65
N LYS A 153 13.56 19.16 15.11
CA LYS A 153 13.24 19.51 13.72
C LYS A 153 14.13 18.71 12.78
N ILE A 154 13.54 17.83 11.97
CA ILE A 154 14.22 17.25 10.81
C ILE A 154 14.18 18.31 9.70
N ALA A 155 15.35 18.83 9.32
CA ALA A 155 15.49 19.81 8.26
C ALA A 155 15.04 19.20 6.92
N ALA A 156 14.16 19.90 6.22
CA ALA A 156 13.78 19.57 4.85
C ALA A 156 14.98 19.74 3.93
N GLY A 157 15.35 18.69 3.20
CA GLY A 157 16.30 18.79 2.09
C GLY A 157 15.77 19.67 0.96
N PRO A 158 16.62 20.11 0.00
CA PRO A 158 16.27 21.11 -0.99
C PRO A 158 15.06 20.68 -1.83
N ALA A 159 14.08 21.59 -1.91
CA ALA A 159 12.86 21.42 -2.65
C ALA A 159 13.14 21.33 -4.15
N ALA A 160 12.87 20.18 -4.76
CA ALA A 160 12.45 20.14 -6.15
C ALA A 160 11.11 20.91 -6.25
N GLY A 161 10.93 21.67 -7.36
CA GLY A 161 9.76 22.54 -7.55
C GLY A 161 8.42 21.86 -7.27
N PRO A 162 7.27 22.57 -7.28
CA PRO A 162 6.01 22.07 -6.76
C PRO A 162 5.51 20.87 -7.59
N ALA A 163 6.01 19.69 -7.28
CA ALA A 163 5.39 18.45 -7.71
C ALA A 163 4.03 18.40 -7.01
N ALA A 164 2.97 18.19 -7.78
CA ALA A 164 1.64 18.01 -7.23
C ALA A 164 1.74 16.93 -6.14
N GLN A 165 1.21 17.25 -4.94
CA GLN A 165 1.22 16.27 -3.87
C GLN A 165 0.41 15.05 -4.30
N PRO A 166 0.88 13.82 -4.00
CA PRO A 166 0.13 12.63 -4.35
C PRO A 166 -1.27 12.67 -3.71
N GLU A 167 -2.25 12.27 -4.49
CA GLU A 167 -3.64 12.15 -4.02
C GLU A 167 -3.74 11.04 -2.97
N VAL A 168 -4.43 11.32 -1.87
CA VAL A 168 -4.66 10.36 -0.77
C VAL A 168 -6.15 10.07 -0.65
N LEU A 169 -6.52 8.80 -0.81
CA LEU A 169 -7.90 8.33 -0.66
C LEU A 169 -8.05 7.53 0.64
N ARG A 170 -9.28 7.48 1.14
CA ARG A 170 -9.67 6.63 2.27
C ARG A 170 -10.43 5.41 1.78
N PRO A 171 -10.47 4.31 2.56
CA PRO A 171 -11.29 3.15 2.25
C PRO A 171 -12.74 3.53 2.00
N THR A 172 -13.37 2.86 1.04
CA THR A 172 -14.79 2.99 0.72
C THR A 172 -15.49 1.65 0.90
N ASN A 173 -16.82 1.66 0.95
CA ASN A 173 -17.60 0.43 1.08
C ASN A 173 -17.80 -0.22 -0.30
N GLY A 174 -16.78 -0.95 -0.76
CA GLY A 174 -16.80 -1.67 -2.02
C GLY A 174 -16.50 -0.80 -3.25
N TYR A 175 -16.47 -1.47 -4.39
CA TYR A 175 -16.21 -0.88 -5.70
C TYR A 175 -17.38 -1.21 -6.64
N PRO A 176 -17.93 -0.23 -7.39
CA PRO A 176 -19.14 -0.44 -8.21
C PRO A 176 -19.00 -1.54 -9.28
N GLY A 177 -17.77 -1.81 -9.75
CA GLY A 177 -17.47 -2.88 -10.71
C GLY A 177 -17.33 -4.27 -10.09
N GLY A 178 -17.46 -4.39 -8.76
CA GLY A 178 -17.13 -5.61 -8.02
C GLY A 178 -15.63 -5.80 -7.83
N CYS A 179 -15.25 -6.47 -6.77
CA CYS A 179 -13.84 -6.66 -6.41
C CYS A 179 -13.20 -7.92 -7.01
N ASP A 180 -14.02 -8.84 -7.49
CA ASP A 180 -13.56 -10.09 -8.08
C ASP A 180 -13.62 -10.01 -9.62
N ILE A 181 -12.52 -9.61 -10.21
CA ILE A 181 -12.36 -9.55 -11.66
C ILE A 181 -11.95 -10.95 -12.15
N GLN A 182 -12.94 -11.84 -12.22
CA GLN A 182 -12.71 -13.19 -12.74
C GLN A 182 -12.56 -13.15 -14.27
N ASN A 183 -11.38 -13.56 -14.73
CA ASN A 183 -11.09 -14.07 -16.07
C ASN A 183 -11.79 -13.38 -17.27
N GLY A 184 -11.15 -12.37 -17.79
CA GLY A 184 -11.43 -11.87 -19.12
C GLY A 184 -11.81 -10.41 -19.14
N PHE A 185 -11.08 -9.66 -19.92
CA PHE A 185 -11.42 -8.34 -20.44
C PHE A 185 -12.72 -8.36 -21.26
N GLY A 186 -13.81 -8.74 -20.64
CA GLY A 186 -15.12 -8.89 -21.28
C GLY A 186 -16.19 -8.15 -20.50
N GLY A 187 -16.26 -6.81 -20.64
CA GLY A 187 -17.40 -6.12 -20.05
C GLY A 187 -17.30 -4.61 -19.85
N PHE A 188 -16.26 -3.93 -20.31
CA PHE A 188 -16.37 -2.47 -20.40
C PHE A 188 -17.22 -2.10 -21.60
N ARG A 189 -18.55 -1.99 -21.40
CA ARG A 189 -19.41 -1.23 -22.32
C ARG A 189 -18.92 0.22 -22.23
N ARG A 190 -18.41 0.73 -23.34
CA ARG A 190 -18.25 2.18 -23.55
C ARG A 190 -19.65 2.79 -23.46
N PHE A 191 -19.84 3.66 -22.50
CA PHE A 191 -20.92 4.66 -22.52
C PHE A 191 -20.36 5.93 -23.11
#